data_3e270088ce8fd9ef8f881aab13aad0a5
#
_entry.id   3e270088ce8fd9ef8f881aab13aad0a5
#
_cell.length_a   1.000
_cell.length_b   1.000
_cell.length_c   1.000
_cell.angle_alpha   90.00
_cell.angle_beta   90.00
_cell.angle_gamma   90.00
#
_symmetry.space_group_name_H-M   'P 1'
#
loop_
_entity.id
_entity.type
_entity.pdbx_description
1 polymer ?
#
loop_
_entity_poly.entity_id
_entity_poly.type
_entity_poly.pdbx_seq_one_letter_code
_entity_poly.pdbx_strand_id
1 'polypeptide(L)'
;MTKWTEKAAPAEQPGPVPELSAYQQALRDRFLAAPVVPAPEPWQPVFEYEYGVPVGGLLGIGFASHPTGGHDLVMVVSRDGHGLFDAVTGEKIARDRDPDPEDSTPDAVADLSCPGLGPVAGSRVRIAGLFGGGLHTTTADSWTLEVVSPAWPNERVLLSHDGGMPHSGPHGERWWHLFHSYYSELRAFGFSPSGQTLAIATSSDLSLWTRRTDHGHSSSAEA
;
A
#
# COMPACT_ATOMS: atom_id res chain seq x y z
N MET A 1 52.51 -15.76 10.77
CA MET A 1 51.35 -14.93 10.47
C MET A 1 51.31 -14.61 9.00
N THR A 2 50.60 -15.39 8.21
CA THR A 2 50.56 -15.25 6.75
C THR A 2 49.32 -14.41 6.40
N LYS A 3 49.55 -13.18 5.89
CA LYS A 3 48.47 -12.32 5.39
C LYS A 3 47.90 -12.90 4.11
N TRP A 4 46.65 -13.34 4.15
CA TRP A 4 45.90 -13.63 2.96
C TRP A 4 45.43 -12.29 2.38
N THR A 5 46.02 -11.88 1.25
CA THR A 5 45.49 -10.80 0.41
C THR A 5 44.53 -11.45 -0.58
N GLU A 6 43.24 -11.45 -0.26
CA GLU A 6 42.21 -11.86 -1.17
C GLU A 6 42.12 -10.82 -2.30
N LYS A 7 42.54 -11.21 -3.48
CA LYS A 7 42.47 -10.37 -4.67
C LYS A 7 41.00 -10.38 -5.13
N ALA A 8 40.29 -9.26 -4.91
CA ALA A 8 38.92 -9.09 -5.37
C ALA A 8 38.86 -9.39 -6.89
N ALA A 9 37.96 -10.28 -7.25
CA ALA A 9 37.65 -10.54 -8.66
C ALA A 9 37.16 -9.25 -9.32
N PRO A 10 37.53 -8.95 -10.57
CA PRO A 10 37.01 -7.80 -11.28
C PRO A 10 35.48 -7.88 -11.36
N ALA A 11 34.80 -6.79 -11.00
CA ALA A 11 33.35 -6.71 -11.14
C ALA A 11 32.95 -6.98 -12.60
N GLU A 12 32.16 -8.01 -12.80
CA GLU A 12 31.61 -8.37 -14.10
C GLU A 12 30.78 -7.17 -14.60
N GLN A 13 31.13 -6.63 -15.77
CA GLN A 13 30.38 -5.53 -16.35
C GLN A 13 28.96 -6.02 -16.68
N PRO A 14 27.90 -5.28 -16.31
CA PRO A 14 26.55 -5.68 -16.66
C PRO A 14 26.43 -5.84 -18.16
N GLY A 15 25.95 -7.00 -18.61
CA GLY A 15 25.71 -7.27 -20.03
C GLY A 15 24.71 -6.27 -20.64
N PRO A 16 24.60 -6.20 -21.96
CA PRO A 16 23.65 -5.31 -22.62
C PRO A 16 22.22 -5.60 -22.11
N VAL A 17 21.50 -4.52 -21.76
CA VAL A 17 20.09 -4.63 -21.34
C VAL A 17 19.31 -5.27 -22.49
N PRO A 18 18.57 -6.36 -22.26
CA PRO A 18 17.80 -7.02 -23.30
C PRO A 18 16.78 -6.04 -23.92
N GLU A 19 16.68 -6.02 -25.24
CA GLU A 19 15.64 -5.26 -25.93
C GLU A 19 14.26 -5.83 -25.59
N LEU A 20 13.30 -4.93 -25.36
CA LEU A 20 11.91 -5.33 -25.13
C LEU A 20 11.32 -5.96 -26.40
N SER A 21 10.57 -7.04 -26.24
CA SER A 21 9.75 -7.58 -27.34
C SER A 21 8.68 -6.56 -27.77
N ALA A 22 8.16 -6.70 -28.98
CA ALA A 22 7.09 -5.82 -29.47
C ALA A 22 5.87 -5.81 -28.52
N TYR A 23 5.54 -6.94 -27.91
CA TYR A 23 4.46 -7.04 -26.91
C TYR A 23 4.80 -6.25 -25.64
N GLN A 24 5.99 -6.41 -25.09
CA GLN A 24 6.44 -5.69 -23.90
C GLN A 24 6.49 -4.18 -24.15
N GLN A 25 6.94 -3.77 -25.33
CA GLN A 25 6.95 -2.35 -25.71
C GLN A 25 5.53 -1.79 -25.80
N ALA A 26 4.60 -2.48 -26.46
CA ALA A 26 3.20 -2.06 -26.57
C ALA A 26 2.53 -1.96 -25.18
N LEU A 27 2.83 -2.90 -24.28
CA LEU A 27 2.31 -2.89 -22.91
C LEU A 27 2.88 -1.71 -22.10
N ARG A 28 4.18 -1.46 -22.22
CA ARG A 28 4.85 -0.31 -21.61
C ARG A 28 4.24 1.00 -22.07
N ASP A 29 4.07 1.18 -23.39
CA ASP A 29 3.51 2.40 -23.96
C ASP A 29 2.06 2.61 -23.50
N ARG A 30 1.29 1.54 -23.39
CA ARG A 30 -0.07 1.55 -22.86
C ARG A 30 -0.11 2.05 -21.41
N PHE A 31 0.75 1.55 -20.53
CA PHE A 31 0.82 2.01 -19.14
C PHE A 31 1.32 3.46 -19.03
N LEU A 32 2.26 3.86 -19.87
CA LEU A 32 2.74 5.25 -19.91
C LEU A 32 1.66 6.23 -20.35
N ALA A 33 0.81 5.83 -21.30
CA ALA A 33 -0.27 6.66 -21.83
C ALA A 33 -1.48 6.78 -20.89
N ALA A 34 -1.66 5.85 -19.94
CA ALA A 34 -2.80 5.84 -19.04
C ALA A 34 -2.67 6.92 -17.95
N PRO A 35 -3.55 7.94 -17.90
CA PRO A 35 -3.56 8.91 -16.82
C PRO A 35 -4.00 8.28 -15.50
N VAL A 36 -3.64 8.90 -14.37
CA VAL A 36 -4.25 8.59 -13.07
C VAL A 36 -5.71 9.01 -13.11
N VAL A 37 -6.59 8.13 -12.64
CA VAL A 37 -8.03 8.37 -12.61
C VAL A 37 -8.60 8.02 -11.23
N PRO A 38 -9.73 8.59 -10.83
CA PRO A 38 -10.40 8.20 -9.60
C PRO A 38 -10.70 6.70 -9.57
N ALA A 39 -10.64 6.12 -8.37
CA ALA A 39 -11.07 4.74 -8.17
C ALA A 39 -12.54 4.57 -8.56
N PRO A 40 -12.93 3.47 -9.21
CA PRO A 40 -14.33 3.21 -9.54
C PRO A 40 -15.12 2.84 -8.27
N GLU A 41 -16.44 2.98 -8.34
CA GLU A 41 -17.30 2.39 -7.31
C GLU A 41 -17.00 0.88 -7.14
N PRO A 42 -16.99 0.35 -5.92
CA PRO A 42 -17.44 0.99 -4.67
C PRO A 42 -16.33 1.73 -3.89
N TRP A 43 -15.15 1.94 -4.44
CA TRP A 43 -14.01 2.52 -3.76
C TRP A 43 -14.11 4.04 -3.66
N GLN A 44 -14.15 4.57 -2.43
CA GLN A 44 -14.20 5.99 -2.13
C GLN A 44 -12.91 6.43 -1.45
N PRO A 45 -12.26 7.52 -1.89
CA PRO A 45 -11.10 8.05 -1.20
C PRO A 45 -11.46 8.48 0.22
N VAL A 46 -10.61 8.12 1.18
CA VAL A 46 -10.80 8.50 2.60
C VAL A 46 -10.26 9.91 2.86
N PHE A 47 -9.22 10.30 2.14
CA PHE A 47 -8.61 11.62 2.25
C PHE A 47 -8.99 12.48 1.06
N GLU A 48 -9.20 13.78 1.30
CA GLU A 48 -9.51 14.77 0.24
C GLU A 48 -8.31 15.11 -0.65
N TYR A 49 -7.08 14.82 -0.18
CA TYR A 49 -5.86 15.15 -0.89
C TYR A 49 -5.50 14.07 -1.91
N GLU A 50 -5.06 14.50 -3.10
CA GLU A 50 -4.69 13.61 -4.22
C GLU A 50 -3.67 12.51 -3.85
N TYR A 51 -2.72 12.84 -2.96
CA TYR A 51 -1.67 11.92 -2.49
C TYR A 51 -1.91 11.36 -1.08
N GLY A 52 -3.12 11.59 -0.53
CA GLY A 52 -3.46 11.15 0.82
C GLY A 52 -2.89 12.03 1.94
N VAL A 53 -2.66 11.47 3.13
CA VAL A 53 -2.14 12.19 4.28
C VAL A 53 -0.61 12.08 4.36
N PRO A 54 0.11 13.19 4.63
CA PRO A 54 1.56 13.14 4.75
C PRO A 54 1.99 12.40 6.02
N VAL A 55 2.94 11.46 5.84
CA VAL A 55 3.61 10.72 6.91
C VAL A 55 5.10 10.66 6.60
N GLY A 56 5.85 11.63 7.12
CA GLY A 56 7.29 11.71 6.89
C GLY A 56 8.03 10.47 7.37
N GLY A 57 8.96 9.96 6.53
CA GLY A 57 9.78 8.81 6.87
C GLY A 57 9.01 7.51 7.05
N LEU A 58 7.89 7.33 6.35
CA LEU A 58 7.07 6.13 6.40
C LEU A 58 7.89 4.90 5.98
N LEU A 59 7.85 3.86 6.80
CA LEU A 59 8.58 2.60 6.64
C LEU A 59 7.66 1.47 6.20
N GLY A 60 6.42 1.46 6.67
CA GLY A 60 5.44 0.43 6.33
C GLY A 60 4.08 0.65 6.98
N ILE A 61 3.11 -0.16 6.56
CA ILE A 61 1.74 -0.13 7.06
C ILE A 61 1.23 -1.54 7.34
N GLY A 62 0.23 -1.63 8.21
CA GLY A 62 -0.48 -2.87 8.48
C GLY A 62 -1.93 -2.62 8.82
N PHE A 63 -2.75 -3.64 8.68
CA PHE A 63 -4.17 -3.59 9.01
C PHE A 63 -4.48 -4.27 10.33
N ALA A 64 -5.43 -3.73 11.06
CA ALA A 64 -6.09 -4.34 12.21
C ALA A 64 -7.59 -4.11 12.11
N SER A 65 -8.38 -4.92 12.83
CA SER A 65 -9.82 -4.70 12.94
C SER A 65 -10.13 -3.90 14.20
N HIS A 66 -11.02 -2.91 14.08
CA HIS A 66 -11.51 -2.17 15.24
C HIS A 66 -12.29 -3.10 16.18
N PRO A 67 -11.93 -3.23 17.47
CA PRO A 67 -12.46 -4.27 18.37
C PRO A 67 -13.99 -4.25 18.55
N THR A 68 -14.60 -3.07 18.46
CA THR A 68 -16.05 -2.87 18.66
C THR A 68 -16.76 -2.42 17.39
N GLY A 69 -16.07 -1.72 16.49
CA GLY A 69 -16.65 -1.16 15.26
C GLY A 69 -16.67 -2.12 14.07
N GLY A 70 -15.84 -3.17 14.12
CA GLY A 70 -15.75 -4.17 13.05
C GLY A 70 -15.18 -3.66 11.72
N HIS A 71 -14.82 -2.36 11.63
CA HIS A 71 -14.17 -1.77 10.46
C HIS A 71 -12.64 -1.85 10.56
N ASP A 72 -11.97 -1.56 9.48
CA ASP A 72 -10.52 -1.64 9.42
C ASP A 72 -9.85 -0.43 10.07
N LEU A 73 -8.70 -0.67 10.67
CA LEU A 73 -7.74 0.31 11.12
C LEU A 73 -6.44 0.13 10.34
N VAL A 74 -5.74 1.23 10.09
CA VAL A 74 -4.43 1.22 9.42
C VAL A 74 -3.37 1.71 10.39
N MET A 75 -2.46 0.82 10.75
CA MET A 75 -1.26 1.16 11.51
C MET A 75 -0.17 1.59 10.56
N VAL A 76 0.50 2.69 10.88
CA VAL A 76 1.63 3.23 10.14
C VAL A 76 2.86 3.22 11.03
N VAL A 77 3.95 2.66 10.52
CA VAL A 77 5.28 2.70 11.13
C VAL A 77 6.14 3.69 10.35
N SER A 78 6.73 4.65 11.03
CA SER A 78 7.60 5.67 10.45
C SER A 78 8.84 5.88 11.30
N ARG A 79 9.81 6.64 10.79
CA ARG A 79 11.01 7.05 11.54
C ARG A 79 10.71 7.94 12.76
N ASP A 80 9.53 8.59 12.74
CA ASP A 80 9.05 9.48 13.81
C ASP A 80 8.02 8.81 14.73
N GLY A 81 8.05 7.46 14.78
CA GLY A 81 7.16 6.65 15.60
C GLY A 81 5.99 6.02 14.85
N HIS A 82 5.01 5.56 15.60
CA HIS A 82 3.87 4.81 15.09
C HIS A 82 2.58 5.64 15.14
N GLY A 83 1.69 5.41 14.20
CA GLY A 83 0.35 6.01 14.13
C GLY A 83 -0.71 4.99 13.82
N LEU A 84 -1.93 5.20 14.30
CA LEU A 84 -3.10 4.40 13.95
C LEU A 84 -4.18 5.30 13.39
N PHE A 85 -4.71 4.93 12.24
CA PHE A 85 -5.76 5.65 11.53
C PHE A 85 -7.03 4.79 11.45
N ASP A 86 -8.16 5.43 11.59
CA ASP A 86 -9.44 4.87 11.21
C ASP A 86 -9.54 4.85 9.68
N ALA A 87 -9.77 3.66 9.10
CA ALA A 87 -9.76 3.50 7.66
C ALA A 87 -11.05 3.98 6.96
N VAL A 88 -12.07 4.33 7.73
CA VAL A 88 -13.34 4.87 7.21
C VAL A 88 -13.35 6.39 7.25
N THR A 89 -12.92 6.96 8.38
CA THR A 89 -12.96 8.42 8.58
C THR A 89 -11.65 9.12 8.22
N GLY A 90 -10.55 8.39 8.13
CA GLY A 90 -9.20 8.96 7.95
C GLY A 90 -8.65 9.63 9.23
N GLU A 91 -9.36 9.57 10.34
CA GLU A 91 -8.92 10.17 11.60
C GLU A 91 -7.72 9.40 12.17
N LYS A 92 -6.71 10.15 12.62
CA LYS A 92 -5.62 9.58 13.40
C LYS A 92 -6.05 9.41 14.86
N ILE A 93 -6.38 8.16 15.24
CA ILE A 93 -6.96 7.82 16.53
C ILE A 93 -5.93 7.52 17.63
N ALA A 94 -4.69 7.18 17.23
CA ALA A 94 -3.61 6.98 18.21
C ALA A 94 -2.26 7.32 17.59
N ARG A 95 -1.30 7.69 18.43
CA ARG A 95 0.09 7.93 18.05
C ARG A 95 1.02 7.60 19.21
N ASP A 96 2.13 6.93 18.88
CA ASP A 96 3.30 6.76 19.73
C ASP A 96 4.50 7.39 19.02
N ARG A 97 5.14 8.38 19.68
CA ARG A 97 6.30 9.10 19.12
C ARG A 97 7.64 8.54 19.57
N ASP A 98 7.63 7.71 20.57
CA ASP A 98 8.83 7.16 21.21
C ASP A 98 8.59 5.69 21.58
N PRO A 99 8.31 4.83 20.57
CA PRO A 99 8.14 3.40 20.80
C PRO A 99 9.43 2.81 21.36
N ASP A 100 9.32 1.75 22.15
CA ASP A 100 10.48 1.02 22.62
C ASP A 100 11.41 0.68 21.45
N PRO A 101 12.74 0.80 21.60
CA PRO A 101 13.70 0.56 20.51
C PRO A 101 13.52 -0.80 19.83
N GLU A 102 13.14 -1.83 20.58
CA GLU A 102 12.89 -3.20 20.07
C GLU A 102 11.63 -3.29 19.20
N ASP A 103 10.68 -2.38 19.39
CA ASP A 103 9.41 -2.34 18.68
C ASP A 103 9.30 -1.18 17.67
N SER A 104 10.35 -0.35 17.57
CA SER A 104 10.37 0.85 16.70
C SER A 104 10.28 0.53 15.21
N THR A 105 10.69 -0.67 14.82
CA THR A 105 10.61 -1.18 13.45
C THR A 105 10.09 -2.62 13.45
N PRO A 106 9.44 -3.06 12.35
CA PRO A 106 9.01 -4.44 12.21
C PRO A 106 10.21 -5.40 12.26
N ASP A 107 10.19 -6.35 13.18
CA ASP A 107 11.24 -7.35 13.30
C ASP A 107 10.83 -8.65 12.59
N ALA A 108 11.77 -9.23 11.83
CA ALA A 108 11.59 -10.53 11.18
C ALA A 108 11.35 -11.67 12.20
N VAL A 109 11.94 -11.59 13.40
CA VAL A 109 11.73 -12.56 14.49
C VAL A 109 10.30 -12.46 15.05
N ALA A 110 9.72 -11.25 15.04
CA ALA A 110 8.34 -10.99 15.46
C ALA A 110 7.34 -11.05 14.29
N ASP A 111 7.61 -11.83 13.26
CA ASP A 111 6.78 -11.98 12.05
C ASP A 111 6.47 -10.64 11.37
N LEU A 112 7.45 -9.72 11.31
CA LEU A 112 7.32 -8.37 10.78
C LEU A 112 6.18 -7.57 11.44
N SER A 113 5.92 -7.76 12.73
CA SER A 113 4.85 -7.06 13.44
C SER A 113 5.38 -6.06 14.45
N CYS A 114 4.56 -5.05 14.73
CA CYS A 114 4.77 -4.08 15.81
C CYS A 114 3.59 -4.11 16.79
N PRO A 115 3.77 -3.65 18.05
CA PRO A 115 2.68 -3.53 19.01
C PRO A 115 1.57 -2.61 18.49
N GLY A 116 0.34 -3.03 18.66
CA GLY A 116 -0.83 -2.22 18.30
C GLY A 116 -0.99 -1.02 19.23
N LEU A 117 -1.65 0.03 18.73
CA LEU A 117 -1.90 1.29 19.45
C LEU A 117 -3.39 1.48 19.75
N GLY A 118 -3.68 2.34 20.75
CA GLY A 118 -5.05 2.75 21.04
C GLY A 118 -6.00 1.56 21.22
N PRO A 119 -7.10 1.46 20.43
CA PRO A 119 -8.08 0.39 20.59
C PRO A 119 -7.53 -1.01 20.31
N VAL A 120 -6.39 -1.15 19.64
CA VAL A 120 -5.73 -2.44 19.36
C VAL A 120 -4.48 -2.66 20.22
N ALA A 121 -4.29 -1.87 21.28
CA ALA A 121 -3.22 -2.06 22.25
C ALA A 121 -3.29 -3.46 22.86
N GLY A 122 -2.11 -4.08 23.07
CA GLY A 122 -2.02 -5.45 23.56
C GLY A 122 -2.10 -6.55 22.48
N SER A 123 -2.35 -6.16 21.23
CA SER A 123 -2.19 -7.05 20.06
C SER A 123 -0.92 -6.69 19.28
N ARG A 124 -0.58 -7.48 18.30
CA ARG A 124 0.48 -7.14 17.33
C ARG A 124 -0.13 -6.97 15.94
N VAL A 125 0.33 -5.97 15.22
CA VAL A 125 -0.08 -5.67 13.84
C VAL A 125 1.06 -6.01 12.89
N ARG A 126 0.81 -6.89 11.93
CA ARG A 126 1.78 -7.23 10.89
C ARG A 126 1.95 -6.06 9.94
N ILE A 127 3.18 -5.67 9.66
CA ILE A 127 3.55 -4.52 8.84
C ILE A 127 4.18 -4.99 7.53
N ALA A 128 3.72 -4.43 6.44
CA ALA A 128 4.30 -4.58 5.11
C ALA A 128 5.00 -3.27 4.71
N GLY A 129 6.18 -3.35 4.10
CA GLY A 129 6.91 -2.18 3.65
C GLY A 129 8.41 -2.41 3.48
N LEU A 130 9.22 -1.45 3.93
CA LEU A 130 10.68 -1.43 3.73
C LEU A 130 11.38 -2.70 4.23
N PHE A 131 10.90 -3.29 5.32
CA PHE A 131 11.51 -4.48 5.93
C PHE A 131 10.99 -5.80 5.36
N GLY A 132 10.14 -5.73 4.35
CA GLY A 132 9.50 -6.89 3.73
C GLY A 132 8.03 -7.01 4.09
N GLY A 133 7.49 -8.21 3.93
CA GLY A 133 6.06 -8.45 4.06
C GLY A 133 5.28 -8.04 2.81
N GLY A 134 3.98 -8.23 2.86
CA GLY A 134 3.04 -7.85 1.80
C GLY A 134 1.63 -7.79 2.35
N LEU A 135 0.79 -6.98 1.72
CA LEU A 135 -0.65 -6.92 1.96
C LEU A 135 -1.36 -7.82 0.93
N HIS A 136 -2.66 -8.04 1.11
CA HIS A 136 -3.44 -8.77 0.12
C HIS A 136 -3.56 -7.98 -1.17
N THR A 137 -3.24 -8.58 -2.30
CA THR A 137 -3.36 -7.94 -3.62
C THR A 137 -4.65 -8.28 -4.34
N THR A 138 -5.46 -9.17 -3.76
CA THR A 138 -6.74 -9.58 -4.34
C THR A 138 -7.80 -9.70 -3.24
N THR A 139 -9.01 -9.25 -3.52
CA THR A 139 -10.17 -9.41 -2.63
C THR A 139 -10.98 -10.66 -3.00
N ALA A 140 -11.85 -11.12 -2.09
CA ALA A 140 -12.70 -12.28 -2.32
C ALA A 140 -13.69 -12.10 -3.50
N ASP A 141 -14.07 -10.88 -3.81
CA ASP A 141 -14.93 -10.50 -4.94
C ASP A 141 -14.14 -10.02 -6.16
N SER A 142 -12.88 -10.44 -6.29
CA SER A 142 -12.06 -10.33 -7.49
C SER A 142 -11.55 -8.93 -7.87
N TRP A 143 -11.47 -7.98 -6.92
CA TRP A 143 -10.63 -6.80 -7.11
C TRP A 143 -9.18 -7.17 -6.98
N THR A 144 -8.34 -6.64 -7.87
CA THR A 144 -6.90 -6.96 -7.89
C THR A 144 -6.07 -5.70 -8.02
N LEU A 145 -4.97 -5.63 -7.28
CA LEU A 145 -3.95 -4.59 -7.37
C LEU A 145 -2.68 -5.15 -7.97
N GLU A 146 -2.07 -4.39 -8.86
CA GLU A 146 -0.77 -4.69 -9.45
C GLU A 146 0.09 -3.42 -9.50
N VAL A 147 1.40 -3.59 -9.32
CA VAL A 147 2.38 -2.51 -9.50
C VAL A 147 3.18 -2.76 -10.75
N VAL A 148 3.31 -1.73 -11.58
CA VAL A 148 4.10 -1.74 -12.80
C VAL A 148 5.07 -0.56 -12.81
N SER A 149 6.26 -0.76 -13.38
CA SER A 149 7.31 0.26 -13.48
C SER A 149 7.69 0.52 -14.96
N PRO A 150 6.78 1.04 -15.79
CA PRO A 150 7.03 1.24 -17.22
C PRO A 150 8.10 2.32 -17.48
N ALA A 151 8.39 3.18 -16.49
CA ALA A 151 9.44 4.19 -16.49
C ALA A 151 10.13 4.20 -15.12
N TRP A 152 10.91 3.13 -14.85
CA TRP A 152 11.68 3.03 -13.60
C TRP A 152 12.49 4.33 -13.34
N PRO A 153 12.58 4.82 -12.08
CA PRO A 153 12.16 4.18 -10.83
C PRO A 153 10.68 4.43 -10.45
N ASN A 154 9.92 5.17 -11.24
CA ASN A 154 8.56 5.53 -10.89
C ASN A 154 7.60 4.34 -11.09
N GLU A 155 6.84 4.04 -10.06
CA GLU A 155 5.90 2.94 -10.01
C GLU A 155 4.46 3.44 -10.16
N ARG A 156 3.61 2.59 -10.72
CA ARG A 156 2.19 2.84 -10.91
C ARG A 156 1.39 1.72 -10.26
N VAL A 157 0.40 2.08 -9.48
CA VAL A 157 -0.53 1.12 -8.90
C VAL A 157 -1.78 1.06 -9.77
N LEU A 158 -2.06 -0.14 -10.26
CA LEU A 158 -3.22 -0.43 -11.11
C LEU A 158 -4.23 -1.22 -10.32
N LEU A 159 -5.50 -0.83 -10.41
CA LEU A 159 -6.64 -1.58 -9.89
C LEU A 159 -7.36 -2.24 -11.07
N SER A 160 -7.80 -3.47 -10.91
CA SER A 160 -8.71 -4.13 -11.85
C SER A 160 -9.81 -4.88 -11.11
N HIS A 161 -10.89 -5.17 -11.82
CA HIS A 161 -12.00 -5.99 -11.33
C HIS A 161 -12.21 -7.11 -12.33
N ASP A 162 -12.46 -8.32 -11.87
CA ASP A 162 -12.80 -9.57 -12.58
C ASP A 162 -11.78 -10.72 -12.46
N GLY A 163 -10.78 -10.56 -11.57
CA GLY A 163 -9.73 -11.58 -11.36
C GLY A 163 -8.85 -11.83 -12.58
N GLY A 164 -8.97 -10.98 -13.61
CA GLY A 164 -8.18 -11.04 -14.83
C GLY A 164 -6.85 -10.30 -14.72
N MET A 165 -6.13 -10.23 -15.83
CA MET A 165 -4.92 -9.44 -15.91
C MET A 165 -5.28 -7.94 -15.90
N PRO A 166 -4.78 -7.13 -14.95
CA PRO A 166 -5.21 -5.74 -14.75
C PRO A 166 -5.01 -4.85 -15.98
N HIS A 167 -4.11 -5.23 -16.86
CA HIS A 167 -3.81 -4.52 -18.11
C HIS A 167 -4.61 -5.01 -19.32
N SER A 168 -5.56 -5.95 -19.16
CA SER A 168 -6.45 -6.38 -20.25
C SER A 168 -7.69 -5.49 -20.34
N GLY A 169 -8.20 -5.28 -21.53
CA GLY A 169 -9.37 -4.42 -21.77
C GLY A 169 -9.08 -2.92 -21.70
N PRO A 170 -10.09 -2.06 -21.81
CA PRO A 170 -9.94 -0.61 -21.84
C PRO A 170 -9.65 -0.03 -20.45
N HIS A 171 -8.78 0.99 -20.42
CA HIS A 171 -8.52 1.80 -19.24
C HIS A 171 -9.76 2.60 -18.85
N GLY A 172 -10.05 2.66 -17.56
CA GLY A 172 -11.24 3.33 -17.01
C GLY A 172 -12.53 2.47 -17.02
N GLU A 173 -12.48 1.25 -17.58
CA GLU A 173 -13.60 0.31 -17.59
C GLU A 173 -13.27 -1.04 -16.98
N ARG A 174 -12.10 -1.58 -17.29
CA ARG A 174 -11.62 -2.89 -16.81
C ARG A 174 -10.47 -2.79 -15.84
N TRP A 175 -9.68 -1.73 -15.96
CA TRP A 175 -8.59 -1.40 -15.07
C TRP A 175 -8.43 0.11 -14.96
N TRP A 176 -7.89 0.55 -13.83
CA TRP A 176 -7.72 1.96 -13.47
C TRP A 176 -6.31 2.18 -12.96
N HIS A 177 -5.64 3.22 -13.42
CA HIS A 177 -4.38 3.68 -12.88
C HIS A 177 -4.69 4.60 -11.70
N LEU A 178 -4.58 4.06 -10.47
CA LEU A 178 -5.00 4.76 -9.25
C LEU A 178 -3.94 5.71 -8.71
N PHE A 179 -2.67 5.35 -8.83
CA PHE A 179 -1.61 6.06 -8.14
C PHE A 179 -0.30 6.00 -8.94
N HIS A 180 0.47 7.09 -8.89
CA HIS A 180 1.78 7.19 -9.49
C HIS A 180 2.79 7.76 -8.48
N SER A 181 3.85 7.02 -8.19
CA SER A 181 4.90 7.41 -7.25
C SER A 181 5.89 8.40 -7.90
N TYR A 182 5.46 9.64 -8.13
CA TYR A 182 6.31 10.65 -8.78
C TYR A 182 7.47 11.13 -7.90
N TYR A 183 7.22 11.29 -6.59
CA TYR A 183 8.09 12.03 -5.69
C TYR A 183 8.65 11.19 -4.55
N SER A 184 8.04 10.04 -4.29
CA SER A 184 8.37 9.19 -3.16
C SER A 184 8.28 7.72 -3.53
N GLU A 185 9.14 6.93 -2.93
CA GLU A 185 9.27 5.51 -3.18
C GLU A 185 8.07 4.74 -2.60
N LEU A 186 7.49 3.83 -3.37
CA LEU A 186 6.42 2.96 -2.90
C LEU A 186 6.94 2.03 -1.78
N ARG A 187 6.21 1.96 -0.68
CA ARG A 187 6.54 1.12 0.48
C ARG A 187 5.64 -0.10 0.59
N ALA A 188 4.34 0.12 0.44
CA ALA A 188 3.35 -0.95 0.52
C ALA A 188 2.10 -0.57 -0.26
N PHE A 189 1.40 -1.58 -0.76
CA PHE A 189 0.09 -1.44 -1.39
C PHE A 189 -0.71 -2.72 -1.14
N GLY A 190 -2.02 -2.60 -1.05
CA GLY A 190 -2.86 -3.78 -0.90
C GLY A 190 -4.20 -3.50 -0.23
N PHE A 191 -4.95 -4.57 -0.10
CA PHE A 191 -6.24 -4.60 0.58
C PHE A 191 -6.09 -5.06 2.02
N SER A 192 -6.99 -4.61 2.87
CA SER A 192 -7.19 -5.17 4.20
C SER A 192 -7.64 -6.64 4.12
N PRO A 193 -7.46 -7.43 5.21
CA PRO A 193 -7.98 -8.79 5.28
C PRO A 193 -9.51 -8.87 5.11
N SER A 194 -10.25 -7.83 5.49
CA SER A 194 -11.69 -7.72 5.28
C SER A 194 -12.07 -7.48 3.81
N GLY A 195 -11.12 -7.00 2.99
CA GLY A 195 -11.37 -6.54 1.63
C GLY A 195 -12.15 -5.22 1.54
N GLN A 196 -12.34 -4.51 2.67
CA GLN A 196 -13.12 -3.27 2.70
C GLN A 196 -12.26 -2.01 2.53
N THR A 197 -10.96 -2.11 2.75
CA THR A 197 -10.00 -1.01 2.64
C THR A 197 -8.90 -1.35 1.64
N LEU A 198 -8.54 -0.37 0.82
CA LEU A 198 -7.37 -0.36 -0.04
C LEU A 198 -6.40 0.70 0.49
N ALA A 199 -5.13 0.37 0.61
CA ALA A 199 -4.09 1.28 1.03
C ALA A 199 -2.92 1.31 0.05
N ILE A 200 -2.37 2.50 -0.16
CA ILE A 200 -1.11 2.72 -0.86
C ILE A 200 -0.25 3.62 0.02
N ALA A 201 0.94 3.17 0.35
CA ALA A 201 1.89 3.89 1.17
C ALA A 201 3.19 4.11 0.41
N THR A 202 3.65 5.36 0.40
CA THR A 202 4.99 5.72 -0.09
C THR A 202 5.92 6.03 1.09
N SER A 203 7.15 6.45 0.83
CA SER A 203 8.07 6.87 1.89
C SER A 203 7.65 8.17 2.61
N SER A 204 6.63 8.86 2.12
CA SER A 204 6.16 10.16 2.65
C SER A 204 4.65 10.30 2.83
N ASP A 205 3.85 9.40 2.27
CA ASP A 205 2.39 9.59 2.22
C ASP A 205 1.63 8.27 2.40
N LEU A 206 0.41 8.38 2.94
CA LEU A 206 -0.57 7.30 3.02
C LEU A 206 -1.85 7.70 2.29
N SER A 207 -2.23 6.92 1.28
CA SER A 207 -3.51 7.02 0.58
C SER A 207 -4.41 5.85 0.94
N LEU A 208 -5.67 6.12 1.22
CA LEU A 208 -6.68 5.12 1.60
C LEU A 208 -7.94 5.29 0.77
N TRP A 209 -8.54 4.16 0.43
CA TRP A 209 -9.89 4.05 -0.13
C TRP A 209 -10.68 3.04 0.68
N THR A 210 -11.94 3.33 0.93
CA THR A 210 -12.85 2.40 1.62
C THR A 210 -14.06 2.12 0.74
N ARG A 211 -14.69 0.97 0.94
CA ARG A 211 -15.97 0.69 0.29
C ARG A 211 -17.07 1.38 1.07
N ARG A 212 -18.03 2.00 0.37
CA ARG A 212 -19.26 2.45 1.02
C ARG A 212 -19.96 1.22 1.60
N THR A 213 -19.94 1.11 2.92
CA THR A 213 -20.98 0.37 3.61
C THR A 213 -22.22 1.25 3.54
N ASP A 214 -23.26 0.81 2.86
CA ASP A 214 -24.59 1.40 3.01
C ASP A 214 -25.03 1.17 4.46
N HIS A 215 -24.57 2.01 5.36
CA HIS A 215 -25.21 2.21 6.64
C HIS A 215 -26.50 2.94 6.34
N GLY A 216 -27.58 2.14 6.18
CA GLY A 216 -28.91 2.61 5.91
C GLY A 216 -29.20 3.82 6.75
N HIS A 217 -29.46 4.95 6.09
CA HIS A 217 -30.26 6.00 6.65
C HIS A 217 -31.60 5.38 7.04
N SER A 218 -31.70 4.92 8.29
CA SER A 218 -33.02 4.72 8.88
C SER A 218 -33.64 6.10 9.00
N SER A 219 -34.34 6.49 7.96
CA SER A 219 -35.30 7.57 7.98
C SER A 219 -36.30 7.22 9.08
N SER A 220 -36.10 7.76 10.27
CA SER A 220 -37.16 7.92 11.25
C SER A 220 -38.12 8.93 10.66
N ALA A 221 -39.10 8.42 9.92
CA ALA A 221 -40.34 9.16 9.67
C ALA A 221 -41.04 9.30 11.02
N GLU A 222 -40.91 10.48 11.62
CA GLU A 222 -41.83 10.90 12.64
C GLU A 222 -43.22 11.10 12.02
N ALA A 223 -44.15 10.33 12.53
CA ALA A 223 -45.59 10.53 12.33
C ALA A 223 -46.10 11.50 13.42
#